data_e608851d87cfdfe6e7632f4a00a7ae56
#
_entry.id   e608851d87cfdfe6e7632f4a00a7ae56
#
_cell.length_a   1.000
_cell.length_b   1.000
_cell.length_c   1.000
_cell.angle_alpha   90.00
_cell.angle_beta   90.00
_cell.angle_gamma   90.00
#
_symmetry.space_group_name_H-M   'P 1'
#
loop_
_entity.id
_entity.type
_entity.pdbx_description
1 polymer ?
#
loop_
_entity_poly.entity_id
_entity_poly.type
_entity_poly.pdbx_seq_one_letter_code
_entity_poly.pdbx_strand_id
1 'polypeptide(L)'
;MTHIKKICKFLKKYIKSCIFVLQFTIYSFYVYIAKIKIRKLISVGDKIRIAFVGYASAPSVDALSDVCNEFEKDNRFECFAIIVPYTHDEKESMIAKYKIAYDYAASRCSNVLNGYDIELDKCVDYKNQFDLVFFEIEYDWIRPEFKTENFKKSITYFIPYGPFLANNMEYHFSHKMLSLVHKIFPTSQNEIPMLKKYSNVFGVNVCEQYLGYPKNDKFFRNNAIEDVWKKAKNGQKRIIWAPHHTWDNYSNFLLYYDFFLDYIQTNNDIHIVFKPHPALKDSLVKVNLWSEDQVESYYDKWKEAENGDIFEGDWYNLFLKSDAMIMDSISFMMEYSMTSKPSCVLYRENKDGKREVSFNECGEILYDHLYHAKNKFEIVNFMTMIKDNKDVLKAFRNEYVKKTFIPSNNELASYNIYKYILNELHI
;
A
#
# COMPACT_ATOMS: atom_id res chain seq x y z
N MET A 1 -19.11 5.36 -41.15
CA MET A 1 -17.88 5.51 -40.32
C MET A 1 -17.98 4.86 -38.95
N THR A 2 -19.12 4.82 -38.28
CA THR A 2 -19.34 4.27 -36.93
C THR A 2 -19.23 2.74 -36.84
N HIS A 3 -19.66 2.00 -37.86
CA HIS A 3 -19.64 0.52 -37.88
C HIS A 3 -18.20 -0.03 -38.02
N ILE A 4 -17.40 0.53 -38.91
CA ILE A 4 -16.02 0.13 -39.14
C ILE A 4 -15.17 0.39 -37.87
N LYS A 5 -15.39 1.52 -37.19
CA LYS A 5 -14.69 1.81 -35.89
C LYS A 5 -15.06 0.77 -34.80
N LYS A 6 -16.32 0.31 -34.75
CA LYS A 6 -16.75 -0.73 -33.80
C LYS A 6 -16.09 -2.08 -34.12
N ILE A 7 -16.07 -2.48 -35.42
CA ILE A 7 -15.40 -3.71 -35.86
C ILE A 7 -13.91 -3.66 -35.59
N CYS A 8 -13.23 -2.55 -35.89
CA CYS A 8 -11.81 -2.38 -35.57
C CYS A 8 -11.51 -2.44 -34.07
N LYS A 9 -12.39 -1.86 -33.24
CA LYS A 9 -12.27 -1.94 -31.79
C LYS A 9 -12.46 -3.37 -31.28
N PHE A 10 -13.41 -4.10 -31.82
CA PHE A 10 -13.67 -5.50 -31.51
C PHE A 10 -12.49 -6.40 -31.92
N LEU A 11 -11.97 -6.24 -33.14
CA LEU A 11 -10.80 -6.99 -33.63
C LEU A 11 -9.54 -6.71 -32.80
N LYS A 12 -9.30 -5.45 -32.46
CA LYS A 12 -8.19 -5.09 -31.56
C LYS A 12 -8.30 -5.77 -30.19
N LYS A 13 -9.51 -5.81 -29.62
CA LYS A 13 -9.77 -6.49 -28.35
C LYS A 13 -9.53 -7.99 -28.46
N TYR A 14 -9.99 -8.62 -29.54
CA TYR A 14 -9.83 -10.05 -29.80
C TYR A 14 -8.35 -10.43 -30.00
N ILE A 15 -7.61 -9.66 -30.81
CA ILE A 15 -6.17 -9.86 -31.02
C ILE A 15 -5.40 -9.71 -29.69
N LYS A 16 -5.74 -8.69 -28.89
CA LYS A 16 -5.14 -8.48 -27.57
C LYS A 16 -5.38 -9.68 -26.65
N SER A 17 -6.60 -10.22 -26.62
CA SER A 17 -6.93 -11.42 -25.83
C SER A 17 -6.15 -12.65 -26.30
N CYS A 18 -6.00 -12.87 -27.61
CA CYS A 18 -5.19 -13.98 -28.15
C CYS A 18 -3.71 -13.85 -27.77
N ILE A 19 -3.15 -12.64 -27.81
CA ILE A 19 -1.76 -12.37 -27.37
C ILE A 19 -1.63 -12.68 -25.89
N PHE A 20 -2.57 -12.29 -25.06
CA PHE A 20 -2.57 -12.59 -23.62
C PHE A 20 -2.58 -14.10 -23.34
N VAL A 21 -3.47 -14.85 -24.03
CA VAL A 21 -3.56 -16.31 -23.88
C VAL A 21 -2.24 -16.97 -24.26
N LEU A 22 -1.63 -16.52 -25.36
CA LEU A 22 -0.32 -17.05 -25.80
C LEU A 22 0.78 -16.74 -24.79
N GLN A 23 0.85 -15.52 -24.31
CA GLN A 23 1.84 -15.11 -23.28
C GLN A 23 1.66 -15.88 -21.99
N PHE A 24 0.43 -16.05 -21.52
CA PHE A 24 0.09 -16.83 -20.34
C PHE A 24 0.49 -18.31 -20.51
N THR A 25 0.23 -18.90 -21.66
CA THR A 25 0.60 -20.30 -21.95
C THR A 25 2.12 -20.48 -21.93
N ILE A 26 2.85 -19.57 -22.56
CA ILE A 26 4.33 -19.58 -22.57
C ILE A 26 4.85 -19.39 -21.14
N TYR A 27 4.30 -18.45 -20.40
CA TYR A 27 4.71 -18.20 -19.02
C TYR A 27 4.41 -19.39 -18.10
N SER A 28 3.23 -20.02 -18.24
CA SER A 28 2.88 -21.23 -17.48
C SER A 28 3.88 -22.37 -17.72
N PHE A 29 4.38 -22.50 -18.95
CA PHE A 29 5.45 -23.46 -19.26
C PHE A 29 6.75 -23.12 -18.53
N TYR A 30 7.16 -21.84 -18.50
CA TYR A 30 8.34 -21.42 -17.72
C TYR A 30 8.17 -21.69 -16.23
N VAL A 31 7.00 -21.41 -15.66
CA VAL A 31 6.70 -21.73 -14.26
C VAL A 31 6.83 -23.24 -13.99
N TYR A 32 6.32 -24.09 -14.88
CA TYR A 32 6.47 -25.55 -14.76
C TYR A 32 7.95 -25.97 -14.74
N ILE A 33 8.76 -25.45 -15.64
CA ILE A 33 10.22 -25.72 -15.67
C ILE A 33 10.91 -25.19 -14.40
N ALA A 34 10.53 -23.99 -13.91
CA ALA A 34 11.08 -23.44 -12.68
C ALA A 34 10.73 -24.31 -11.46
N LYS A 35 9.51 -24.84 -11.37
CA LYS A 35 9.13 -25.78 -10.31
C LYS A 35 9.97 -27.06 -10.33
N ILE A 36 10.28 -27.62 -11.51
CA ILE A 36 11.18 -28.78 -11.64
C ILE A 36 12.59 -28.42 -11.17
N LYS A 37 13.13 -27.27 -11.58
CA LYS A 37 14.44 -26.79 -11.15
C LYS A 37 14.52 -26.65 -9.64
N ILE A 38 13.53 -26.04 -9.00
CA ILE A 38 13.47 -25.83 -7.55
C ILE A 38 13.51 -27.16 -6.80
N ARG A 39 12.70 -28.15 -7.22
CA ARG A 39 12.73 -29.50 -6.60
C ARG A 39 14.09 -30.18 -6.76
N LYS A 40 14.76 -29.99 -7.91
CA LYS A 40 16.12 -30.52 -8.12
C LYS A 40 17.12 -29.82 -7.19
N LEU A 41 17.09 -28.50 -7.03
CA LEU A 41 17.95 -27.78 -6.08
C LEU A 41 17.83 -28.37 -4.67
N ILE A 42 16.61 -28.55 -4.18
CA ILE A 42 16.34 -29.16 -2.87
C ILE A 42 16.90 -30.59 -2.78
N SER A 43 16.72 -31.40 -3.83
CA SER A 43 17.17 -32.79 -3.81
C SER A 43 18.70 -32.96 -3.76
N VAL A 44 19.45 -31.93 -4.17
CA VAL A 44 20.92 -31.92 -4.11
C VAL A 44 21.47 -31.07 -2.96
N GLY A 45 20.60 -30.48 -2.13
CA GLY A 45 20.98 -29.66 -0.99
C GLY A 45 21.37 -28.21 -1.33
N ASP A 46 21.07 -27.78 -2.56
CA ASP A 46 21.29 -26.40 -2.97
C ASP A 46 20.15 -25.47 -2.48
N LYS A 47 20.48 -24.20 -2.27
CA LYS A 47 19.51 -23.21 -1.83
C LYS A 47 18.68 -22.65 -2.98
N ILE A 48 17.40 -22.36 -2.69
CA ILE A 48 16.50 -21.60 -3.55
C ILE A 48 16.75 -20.11 -3.30
N ARG A 49 17.06 -19.36 -4.35
CA ARG A 49 17.33 -17.93 -4.27
C ARG A 49 16.04 -17.14 -4.50
N ILE A 50 15.73 -16.25 -3.56
CA ILE A 50 14.51 -15.43 -3.59
C ILE A 50 14.88 -13.95 -3.64
N ALA A 51 14.27 -13.18 -4.57
CA ALA A 51 14.34 -11.73 -4.58
C ALA A 51 13.01 -11.10 -4.13
N PHE A 52 13.10 -10.11 -3.27
CA PHE A 52 12.01 -9.23 -2.87
C PHE A 52 12.31 -7.84 -3.43
N VAL A 53 11.61 -7.47 -4.51
CA VAL A 53 11.86 -6.22 -5.25
C VAL A 53 11.01 -5.11 -4.66
N GLY A 54 11.62 -4.29 -3.83
CA GLY A 54 11.01 -3.14 -3.18
C GLY A 54 11.42 -1.82 -3.83
N TYR A 55 10.52 -0.84 -3.80
CA TYR A 55 10.75 0.47 -4.39
C TYR A 55 11.06 1.51 -3.32
N ALA A 56 11.74 2.58 -3.74
CA ALA A 56 12.32 3.62 -2.89
C ALA A 56 11.29 4.48 -2.12
N SER A 57 10.34 3.82 -1.44
CA SER A 57 9.56 4.44 -0.37
C SER A 57 9.57 3.49 0.83
N ALA A 58 10.00 3.97 1.99
CA ALA A 58 10.09 3.15 3.20
C ALA A 58 8.80 2.36 3.53
N PRO A 59 7.57 2.93 3.37
CA PRO A 59 6.34 2.19 3.60
C PRO A 59 6.04 1.05 2.61
N SER A 60 6.62 1.06 1.40
CA SER A 60 6.37 0.02 0.42
C SER A 60 7.07 -1.29 0.78
N VAL A 61 8.26 -1.21 1.36
CA VAL A 61 9.05 -2.38 1.75
C VAL A 61 8.37 -3.23 2.85
N ASP A 62 7.47 -2.65 3.64
CA ASP A 62 6.81 -3.37 4.75
C ASP A 62 6.00 -4.59 4.30
N ALA A 63 5.36 -4.54 3.12
CA ALA A 63 4.57 -5.67 2.63
C ALA A 63 5.44 -6.90 2.31
N LEU A 64 6.67 -6.69 1.89
CA LEU A 64 7.60 -7.75 1.48
C LEU A 64 8.53 -8.22 2.59
N SER A 65 8.96 -7.32 3.50
CA SER A 65 9.96 -7.66 4.53
C SER A 65 9.49 -8.74 5.48
N ASP A 66 8.22 -8.75 5.88
CA ASP A 66 7.70 -9.77 6.77
C ASP A 66 7.65 -11.15 6.10
N VAL A 67 7.36 -11.20 4.81
CA VAL A 67 7.42 -12.46 4.03
C VAL A 67 8.88 -12.89 3.83
N CYS A 68 9.78 -11.96 3.56
CA CYS A 68 11.23 -12.23 3.49
C CYS A 68 11.71 -12.89 4.79
N ASN A 69 11.36 -12.32 5.92
CA ASN A 69 11.74 -12.83 7.25
C ASN A 69 11.22 -14.26 7.52
N GLU A 70 10.03 -14.63 7.00
CA GLU A 70 9.54 -16.02 7.14
C GLU A 70 10.39 -17.00 6.31
N PHE A 71 10.79 -16.63 5.10
CA PHE A 71 11.67 -17.45 4.28
C PHE A 71 13.10 -17.54 4.85
N GLU A 72 13.64 -16.47 5.46
CA GLU A 72 14.97 -16.46 6.09
C GLU A 72 15.10 -17.45 7.26
N LYS A 73 14.01 -17.81 7.91
CA LYS A 73 13.99 -18.84 8.99
C LYS A 73 14.22 -20.25 8.47
N ASP A 74 14.07 -20.49 7.17
CA ASP A 74 14.20 -21.77 6.53
C ASP A 74 15.51 -21.84 5.74
N ASN A 75 16.43 -22.74 6.15
CA ASN A 75 17.76 -22.86 5.59
C ASN A 75 17.80 -23.31 4.12
N ARG A 76 16.67 -23.76 3.56
CA ARG A 76 16.52 -24.10 2.14
C ARG A 76 16.53 -22.87 1.24
N PHE A 77 16.34 -21.67 1.80
CA PHE A 77 16.24 -20.43 1.05
C PHE A 77 17.42 -19.48 1.30
N GLU A 78 17.73 -18.70 0.30
CA GLU A 78 18.62 -17.56 0.37
C GLU A 78 17.86 -16.33 -0.13
N CYS A 79 17.54 -15.40 0.78
CA CYS A 79 16.66 -14.27 0.54
C CYS A 79 17.44 -12.98 0.31
N PHE A 80 16.96 -12.15 -0.61
CA PHE A 80 17.57 -10.87 -0.98
C PHE A 80 16.48 -9.82 -1.14
N ALA A 81 16.59 -8.70 -0.41
CA ALA A 81 15.82 -7.50 -0.71
C ALA A 81 16.56 -6.69 -1.79
N ILE A 82 15.89 -6.33 -2.87
CA ILE A 82 16.44 -5.49 -3.93
C ILE A 82 15.72 -4.16 -3.92
N ILE A 83 16.40 -3.07 -3.64
CA ILE A 83 15.80 -1.73 -3.61
C ILE A 83 16.04 -1.04 -4.95
N VAL A 84 14.94 -0.50 -5.52
CA VAL A 84 14.91 0.11 -6.85
C VAL A 84 14.39 1.55 -6.75
N PRO A 85 15.05 2.55 -7.36
CA PRO A 85 14.58 3.93 -7.33
C PRO A 85 13.39 4.15 -8.28
N TYR A 86 12.55 5.12 -7.96
CA TYR A 86 11.50 5.61 -8.85
C TYR A 86 12.06 6.31 -10.09
N THR A 87 11.32 6.23 -11.20
CA THR A 87 11.71 6.85 -12.48
C THR A 87 11.33 8.31 -12.62
N HIS A 88 10.40 8.82 -11.81
CA HIS A 88 9.77 10.14 -11.98
C HIS A 88 10.34 11.22 -11.07
N ASP A 89 11.22 10.86 -10.13
CA ASP A 89 11.86 11.84 -9.27
C ASP A 89 13.03 12.52 -9.98
N GLU A 90 13.28 13.78 -9.67
CA GLU A 90 14.53 14.48 -10.01
C GLU A 90 15.70 13.70 -9.38
N LYS A 91 16.86 13.67 -10.08
CA LYS A 91 17.98 12.77 -9.74
C LYS A 91 18.43 12.86 -8.28
N GLU A 92 18.54 14.07 -7.74
CA GLU A 92 18.99 14.28 -6.36
C GLU A 92 17.96 13.75 -5.35
N SER A 93 16.68 14.08 -5.56
CA SER A 93 15.55 13.59 -4.76
C SER A 93 15.45 12.07 -4.85
N MET A 94 15.59 11.50 -6.04
CA MET A 94 15.59 10.06 -6.28
C MET A 94 16.70 9.36 -5.47
N ILE A 95 17.93 9.88 -5.51
CA ILE A 95 19.07 9.31 -4.78
C ILE A 95 18.83 9.39 -3.26
N ALA A 96 18.32 10.51 -2.76
CA ALA A 96 18.03 10.67 -1.34
C ALA A 96 16.98 9.66 -0.84
N LYS A 97 15.86 9.54 -1.55
CA LYS A 97 14.79 8.57 -1.25
C LYS A 97 15.29 7.13 -1.37
N TYR A 98 16.10 6.84 -2.38
CA TYR A 98 16.69 5.51 -2.58
C TYR A 98 17.58 5.10 -1.40
N LYS A 99 18.44 5.99 -0.90
CA LYS A 99 19.29 5.71 0.27
C LYS A 99 18.44 5.44 1.51
N ILE A 100 17.42 6.26 1.78
CA ILE A 100 16.51 6.06 2.91
C ILE A 100 15.84 4.69 2.83
N ALA A 101 15.32 4.31 1.66
CA ALA A 101 14.68 3.01 1.47
C ALA A 101 15.64 1.84 1.59
N TYR A 102 16.88 2.01 1.11
CA TYR A 102 17.93 1.00 1.26
C TYR A 102 18.29 0.77 2.73
N ASP A 103 18.53 1.85 3.49
CA ASP A 103 18.85 1.77 4.92
C ASP A 103 17.69 1.16 5.72
N TYR A 104 16.45 1.51 5.36
CA TYR A 104 15.26 0.92 5.96
C TYR A 104 15.17 -0.59 5.68
N ALA A 105 15.39 -1.02 4.45
CA ALA A 105 15.41 -2.44 4.11
C ALA A 105 16.55 -3.18 4.82
N ALA A 106 17.74 -2.57 4.93
CA ALA A 106 18.89 -3.14 5.63
C ALA A 106 18.66 -3.32 7.15
N SER A 107 17.74 -2.54 7.73
CA SER A 107 17.32 -2.74 9.12
C SER A 107 16.35 -3.93 9.31
N ARG A 108 15.82 -4.49 8.21
CA ARG A 108 14.76 -5.50 8.24
C ARG A 108 15.10 -6.83 7.58
N CYS A 109 16.00 -6.85 6.61
CA CYS A 109 16.35 -8.03 5.82
C CYS A 109 17.86 -8.30 5.95
N SER A 110 18.24 -9.56 6.02
CA SER A 110 19.65 -9.96 6.23
C SER A 110 20.55 -9.64 5.03
N ASN A 111 20.02 -9.72 3.80
CA ASN A 111 20.78 -9.44 2.58
C ASN A 111 20.02 -8.39 1.76
N VAL A 112 20.63 -7.22 1.58
CA VAL A 112 20.08 -6.15 0.73
C VAL A 112 21.02 -5.90 -0.45
N LEU A 113 20.46 -5.90 -1.64
CA LEU A 113 21.15 -5.65 -2.89
C LEU A 113 20.77 -4.30 -3.48
N ASN A 114 21.75 -3.61 -4.04
CA ASN A 114 21.52 -2.38 -4.76
C ASN A 114 20.84 -2.69 -6.11
N GLY A 115 19.61 -2.20 -6.30
CA GLY A 115 18.96 -2.22 -7.62
C GLY A 115 19.48 -1.15 -8.56
N TYR A 116 20.27 -0.19 -8.07
CA TYR A 116 20.77 0.95 -8.81
C TYR A 116 22.19 1.31 -8.38
N ASP A 117 23.05 1.45 -9.39
CA ASP A 117 24.41 1.95 -9.23
C ASP A 117 24.39 3.47 -9.40
N ILE A 118 24.62 4.21 -8.30
CA ILE A 118 24.56 5.67 -8.26
C ILE A 118 25.71 6.30 -9.06
N GLU A 119 26.90 5.67 -9.05
CA GLU A 119 28.08 6.19 -9.71
C GLU A 119 27.97 6.03 -11.24
N LEU A 120 27.48 4.87 -11.68
CA LEU A 120 27.31 4.57 -13.10
C LEU A 120 25.95 5.05 -13.66
N ASP A 121 25.08 5.60 -12.82
CA ASP A 121 23.72 6.09 -13.17
C ASP A 121 22.88 5.04 -13.91
N LYS A 122 22.91 3.78 -13.45
CA LYS A 122 22.21 2.68 -14.11
C LYS A 122 21.68 1.62 -13.15
N CYS A 123 20.66 0.92 -13.59
CA CYS A 123 20.15 -0.25 -12.86
C CYS A 123 21.15 -1.43 -12.95
N VAL A 124 21.19 -2.20 -11.85
CA VAL A 124 21.96 -3.45 -11.80
C VAL A 124 21.14 -4.56 -12.47
N ASP A 125 21.77 -5.37 -13.32
CA ASP A 125 21.09 -6.47 -14.01
C ASP A 125 21.07 -7.74 -13.15
N TYR A 126 19.87 -8.11 -12.72
CA TYR A 126 19.60 -9.32 -11.93
C TYR A 126 18.83 -10.40 -12.72
N LYS A 127 18.76 -10.30 -14.04
CA LYS A 127 18.08 -11.29 -14.88
C LYS A 127 18.53 -12.72 -14.57
N ASN A 128 17.54 -13.61 -14.38
CA ASN A 128 17.75 -15.04 -14.19
C ASN A 128 18.66 -15.44 -13.00
N GLN A 129 18.85 -14.55 -12.02
CA GLN A 129 19.68 -14.84 -10.85
C GLN A 129 18.87 -15.45 -9.69
N PHE A 130 17.53 -15.42 -9.76
CA PHE A 130 16.64 -15.86 -8.70
C PHE A 130 15.66 -16.93 -9.20
N ASP A 131 15.24 -17.81 -8.29
CA ASP A 131 14.25 -18.85 -8.54
C ASP A 131 12.82 -18.35 -8.28
N LEU A 132 12.66 -17.55 -7.24
CA LEU A 132 11.41 -16.87 -6.89
C LEU A 132 11.65 -15.36 -6.86
N VAL A 133 10.65 -14.57 -7.31
CA VAL A 133 10.72 -13.11 -7.25
C VAL A 133 9.39 -12.54 -6.79
N PHE A 134 9.42 -11.71 -5.76
CA PHE A 134 8.26 -10.98 -5.24
C PHE A 134 8.31 -9.53 -5.69
N PHE A 135 7.16 -9.01 -6.12
CA PHE A 135 6.95 -7.63 -6.51
C PHE A 135 5.83 -7.01 -5.68
N GLU A 136 5.82 -5.68 -5.54
CA GLU A 136 4.79 -4.95 -4.78
C GLU A 136 4.13 -3.81 -5.57
N ILE A 137 4.74 -3.36 -6.67
CA ILE A 137 4.29 -2.22 -7.48
C ILE A 137 4.14 -2.66 -8.94
N GLU A 138 3.00 -2.30 -9.56
CA GLU A 138 2.63 -2.64 -10.94
C GLU A 138 2.80 -1.50 -11.95
N TYR A 139 3.05 -0.27 -11.50
CA TYR A 139 3.01 0.93 -12.35
C TYR A 139 4.17 1.04 -13.34
N ASP A 140 3.97 1.83 -14.41
CA ASP A 140 4.98 2.07 -15.44
C ASP A 140 6.17 2.95 -15.01
N TRP A 141 6.11 3.52 -13.82
CA TRP A 141 7.21 4.25 -13.16
C TRP A 141 8.31 3.34 -12.57
N ILE A 142 8.14 2.04 -12.75
CA ILE A 142 9.15 1.03 -12.43
C ILE A 142 10.23 1.03 -13.51
N ARG A 143 11.49 0.94 -13.09
CA ARG A 143 12.62 0.76 -14.01
C ARG A 143 12.41 -0.48 -14.88
N PRO A 144 12.60 -0.38 -16.22
CA PRO A 144 12.34 -1.49 -17.15
C PRO A 144 13.07 -2.78 -16.78
N GLU A 145 14.28 -2.69 -16.19
CA GLU A 145 15.12 -3.80 -15.77
C GLU A 145 14.44 -4.68 -14.71
N PHE A 146 13.54 -4.10 -13.90
CA PHE A 146 12.82 -4.76 -12.80
C PHE A 146 11.37 -5.12 -13.14
N LYS A 147 10.97 -5.04 -14.40
CA LYS A 147 9.66 -5.55 -14.84
C LYS A 147 9.67 -7.08 -14.94
N THR A 148 8.51 -7.69 -14.74
CA THR A 148 8.33 -9.16 -14.72
C THR A 148 8.84 -9.85 -15.99
N GLU A 149 8.86 -9.16 -17.13
CA GLU A 149 9.41 -9.68 -18.37
C GLU A 149 10.89 -10.08 -18.28
N ASN A 150 11.65 -9.49 -17.36
CA ASN A 150 13.06 -9.81 -17.14
C ASN A 150 13.27 -11.00 -16.20
N PHE A 151 12.20 -11.49 -15.56
CA PHE A 151 12.23 -12.59 -14.59
C PHE A 151 11.44 -13.81 -15.04
N LYS A 152 11.28 -14.01 -16.36
CA LYS A 152 10.47 -15.10 -16.95
C LYS A 152 10.90 -16.50 -16.53
N LYS A 153 12.17 -16.70 -16.14
CA LYS A 153 12.68 -17.99 -15.67
C LYS A 153 12.48 -18.23 -14.18
N SER A 154 11.97 -17.22 -13.47
CA SER A 154 11.61 -17.28 -12.06
C SER A 154 10.11 -17.49 -11.92
N ILE A 155 9.66 -18.03 -10.77
CA ILE A 155 8.26 -17.95 -10.38
C ILE A 155 8.05 -16.59 -9.72
N THR A 156 7.12 -15.80 -10.24
CA THR A 156 6.89 -14.43 -9.78
C THR A 156 5.61 -14.31 -8.98
N TYR A 157 5.69 -13.62 -7.86
CA TYR A 157 4.57 -13.33 -6.96
C TYR A 157 4.37 -11.82 -6.83
N PHE A 158 3.14 -11.43 -6.56
CA PHE A 158 2.81 -10.02 -6.36
C PHE A 158 2.03 -9.84 -5.04
N ILE A 159 2.56 -8.99 -4.17
CA ILE A 159 1.93 -8.55 -2.92
C ILE A 159 1.79 -7.04 -3.03
N PRO A 160 0.57 -6.49 -3.21
CA PRO A 160 0.38 -5.06 -3.39
C PRO A 160 0.96 -4.26 -2.22
N TYR A 161 1.61 -3.12 -2.47
CA TYR A 161 2.08 -2.21 -1.43
C TYR A 161 0.93 -1.53 -0.66
N GLY A 162 -0.26 -1.50 -1.23
CA GLY A 162 -1.48 -0.95 -0.66
C GLY A 162 -2.73 -1.62 -1.23
N PRO A 163 -3.90 -1.40 -0.59
CA PRO A 163 -5.16 -2.01 -1.02
C PRO A 163 -5.69 -1.38 -2.30
N PHE A 164 -6.35 -2.17 -3.14
CA PHE A 164 -7.06 -1.71 -4.33
C PHE A 164 -8.46 -1.21 -3.94
N LEU A 165 -8.58 0.06 -3.55
CA LEU A 165 -9.85 0.66 -3.11
C LEU A 165 -10.41 1.71 -4.09
N ALA A 166 -9.55 2.36 -4.88
CA ALA A 166 -9.96 3.37 -5.85
C ALA A 166 -10.63 2.75 -7.08
N ASN A 167 -11.54 3.50 -7.73
CA ASN A 167 -12.25 3.05 -8.93
C ASN A 167 -11.41 3.23 -10.21
N ASN A 168 -10.21 2.68 -10.20
CA ASN A 168 -9.26 2.73 -11.32
C ASN A 168 -8.66 1.34 -11.66
N MET A 169 -9.43 0.28 -11.41
CA MET A 169 -8.97 -1.11 -11.53
C MET A 169 -8.51 -1.47 -12.95
N GLU A 170 -9.14 -0.92 -14.00
CA GLU A 170 -8.66 -1.13 -15.38
C GLU A 170 -7.27 -0.54 -15.60
N TYR A 171 -6.95 0.58 -14.95
CA TYR A 171 -5.61 1.15 -15.00
C TYR A 171 -4.60 0.20 -14.35
N HIS A 172 -4.82 -0.24 -13.11
CA HIS A 172 -3.93 -1.17 -12.42
C HIS A 172 -3.70 -2.47 -13.21
N PHE A 173 -4.78 -3.13 -13.66
CA PHE A 173 -4.67 -4.43 -14.35
C PHE A 173 -4.31 -4.34 -15.83
N SER A 174 -4.33 -3.15 -16.45
CA SER A 174 -3.86 -2.98 -17.84
C SER A 174 -2.33 -3.06 -17.97
N HIS A 175 -1.59 -2.96 -16.86
CA HIS A 175 -0.15 -3.07 -16.86
C HIS A 175 0.29 -4.49 -17.20
N LYS A 176 1.11 -4.62 -18.23
CA LYS A 176 1.63 -5.91 -18.71
C LYS A 176 2.36 -6.70 -17.62
N MET A 177 2.94 -6.00 -16.65
CA MET A 177 3.63 -6.59 -15.51
C MET A 177 2.78 -7.63 -14.79
N LEU A 178 1.51 -7.31 -14.46
CA LEU A 178 0.63 -8.21 -13.73
C LEU A 178 0.20 -9.44 -14.53
N SER A 179 0.16 -9.37 -15.88
CA SER A 179 -0.18 -10.52 -16.73
C SER A 179 0.89 -11.61 -16.77
N LEU A 180 2.10 -11.30 -16.29
CA LEU A 180 3.24 -12.23 -16.19
C LEU A 180 3.58 -12.59 -14.74
N VAL A 181 2.70 -12.28 -13.80
CA VAL A 181 2.83 -12.70 -12.41
C VAL A 181 2.18 -14.07 -12.24
N HIS A 182 2.89 -15.00 -11.61
CA HIS A 182 2.37 -16.35 -11.34
C HIS A 182 1.19 -16.32 -10.38
N LYS A 183 1.26 -15.47 -9.33
CA LYS A 183 0.17 -15.34 -8.37
C LYS A 183 0.14 -13.95 -7.75
N ILE A 184 -1.06 -13.34 -7.68
CA ILE A 184 -1.33 -12.13 -6.90
C ILE A 184 -1.99 -12.52 -5.59
N PHE A 185 -1.47 -12.00 -4.47
CA PHE A 185 -2.08 -12.15 -3.16
C PHE A 185 -2.97 -10.95 -2.85
N PRO A 186 -4.29 -11.15 -2.61
CA PRO A 186 -5.20 -10.05 -2.31
C PRO A 186 -4.94 -9.45 -0.93
N THR A 187 -5.20 -8.15 -0.76
CA THR A 187 -5.04 -7.44 0.52
C THR A 187 -6.24 -7.60 1.45
N SER A 188 -7.38 -8.07 0.92
CA SER A 188 -8.58 -8.37 1.69
C SER A 188 -9.37 -9.54 1.10
N GLN A 189 -10.20 -10.18 1.92
CA GLN A 189 -11.10 -11.24 1.45
C GLN A 189 -12.07 -10.74 0.37
N ASN A 190 -12.51 -9.50 0.47
CA ASN A 190 -13.48 -8.90 -0.47
C ASN A 190 -12.87 -8.60 -1.84
N GLU A 191 -11.53 -8.49 -1.96
CA GLU A 191 -10.87 -8.27 -3.24
C GLU A 191 -10.92 -9.49 -4.16
N ILE A 192 -11.03 -10.71 -3.65
CA ILE A 192 -10.95 -11.94 -4.45
C ILE A 192 -11.99 -11.96 -5.60
N PRO A 193 -13.28 -11.72 -5.37
CA PRO A 193 -14.28 -11.70 -6.45
C PRO A 193 -14.01 -10.61 -7.50
N MET A 194 -13.60 -9.41 -7.02
CA MET A 194 -13.27 -8.29 -7.88
C MET A 194 -12.03 -8.60 -8.74
N LEU A 195 -10.96 -9.09 -8.15
CA LEU A 195 -9.72 -9.46 -8.85
C LEU A 195 -9.98 -10.56 -9.88
N LYS A 196 -10.82 -11.56 -9.58
CA LYS A 196 -11.23 -12.61 -10.55
C LYS A 196 -11.96 -12.04 -11.77
N LYS A 197 -12.80 -11.02 -11.60
CA LYS A 197 -13.47 -10.34 -12.70
C LYS A 197 -12.45 -9.73 -13.68
N TYR A 198 -11.41 -9.07 -13.18
CA TYR A 198 -10.35 -8.49 -14.00
C TYR A 198 -9.35 -9.54 -14.51
N SER A 199 -9.12 -10.62 -13.77
CA SER A 199 -8.30 -11.75 -14.17
C SER A 199 -8.76 -12.35 -15.53
N ASN A 200 -10.06 -12.52 -15.73
CA ASN A 200 -10.63 -13.02 -16.98
C ASN A 200 -10.39 -12.09 -18.18
N VAL A 201 -10.19 -10.80 -17.94
CA VAL A 201 -9.98 -9.78 -18.99
C VAL A 201 -8.48 -9.60 -19.30
N PHE A 202 -7.63 -9.65 -18.29
CA PHE A 202 -6.21 -9.30 -18.38
C PHE A 202 -5.25 -10.48 -18.18
N GLY A 203 -5.76 -11.71 -18.00
CA GLY A 203 -4.94 -12.92 -17.82
C GLY A 203 -4.16 -12.95 -16.49
N VAL A 204 -4.66 -12.25 -15.47
CA VAL A 204 -4.00 -12.15 -14.16
C VAL A 204 -4.37 -13.37 -13.31
N ASN A 205 -3.40 -14.00 -12.64
CA ASN A 205 -3.62 -15.15 -11.79
C ASN A 205 -3.70 -14.73 -10.31
N VAL A 206 -4.90 -14.81 -9.74
CA VAL A 206 -5.18 -14.38 -8.36
C VAL A 206 -5.17 -15.58 -7.42
N CYS A 207 -4.60 -15.42 -6.23
CA CYS A 207 -4.76 -16.38 -5.15
C CYS A 207 -6.22 -16.40 -4.69
N GLU A 208 -6.89 -17.56 -4.84
CA GLU A 208 -8.31 -17.70 -4.51
C GLU A 208 -8.57 -17.83 -3.02
N GLN A 209 -7.54 -18.09 -2.23
CA GLN A 209 -7.57 -18.16 -0.79
C GLN A 209 -7.04 -16.83 -0.22
N TYR A 210 -7.78 -16.21 0.68
CA TYR A 210 -7.27 -15.08 1.44
C TYR A 210 -6.31 -15.57 2.52
N LEU A 211 -5.05 -15.18 2.40
CA LEU A 211 -3.96 -15.57 3.31
C LEU A 211 -3.64 -14.49 4.34
N GLY A 212 -4.34 -13.37 4.29
CA GLY A 212 -4.01 -12.15 5.01
C GLY A 212 -3.16 -11.19 4.18
N TYR A 213 -2.92 -10.01 4.73
CA TYR A 213 -2.08 -8.99 4.12
C TYR A 213 -0.85 -8.74 5.01
N PRO A 214 0.39 -9.01 4.56
CA PRO A 214 1.58 -9.00 5.43
C PRO A 214 1.82 -7.67 6.14
N LYS A 215 1.47 -6.53 5.52
CA LYS A 215 1.57 -5.22 6.15
C LYS A 215 0.71 -5.08 7.41
N ASN A 216 -0.29 -5.94 7.57
CA ASN A 216 -1.14 -5.99 8.76
C ASN A 216 -0.56 -6.87 9.88
N ASP A 217 0.46 -7.69 9.61
CA ASP A 217 1.02 -8.64 10.60
C ASP A 217 1.49 -7.96 11.87
N LYS A 218 1.97 -6.72 11.76
CA LYS A 218 2.41 -5.92 12.91
C LYS A 218 1.31 -5.70 13.95
N PHE A 219 0.02 -5.73 13.57
CA PHE A 219 -1.10 -5.62 14.52
C PHE A 219 -1.33 -6.90 15.34
N PHE A 220 -0.80 -8.03 14.90
CA PHE A 220 -0.96 -9.35 15.54
C PHE A 220 0.30 -9.79 16.30
N ARG A 221 1.39 -9.07 16.16
CA ARG A 221 2.64 -9.35 16.90
C ARG A 221 2.60 -8.67 18.26
N ASN A 222 3.14 -9.33 19.28
CA ASN A 222 3.33 -8.76 20.62
C ASN A 222 4.55 -7.79 20.65
N ASN A 223 4.51 -6.77 19.81
CA ASN A 223 5.54 -5.76 19.80
C ASN A 223 5.32 -4.75 20.93
N ALA A 224 6.40 -4.24 21.53
CA ALA A 224 6.31 -3.11 22.43
C ALA A 224 5.74 -1.90 21.68
N ILE A 225 4.69 -1.29 22.23
CA ILE A 225 4.04 -0.11 21.64
C ILE A 225 4.64 1.13 22.29
N GLU A 226 5.40 1.89 21.52
CA GLU A 226 5.93 3.17 21.97
C GLU A 226 4.84 4.24 21.96
N ASP A 227 4.78 5.07 23.02
CA ASP A 227 3.91 6.25 23.02
C ASP A 227 4.61 7.42 22.32
N VAL A 228 4.23 7.64 21.07
CA VAL A 228 4.76 8.73 20.23
C VAL A 228 4.01 10.06 20.41
N TRP A 229 2.96 10.09 21.22
CA TRP A 229 2.14 11.27 21.51
C TRP A 229 2.76 12.12 22.65
N LYS A 230 4.00 12.59 22.46
CA LYS A 230 4.84 13.17 23.51
C LYS A 230 4.25 14.44 24.16
N LYS A 231 3.45 15.22 23.43
CA LYS A 231 2.83 16.47 23.91
C LYS A 231 1.40 16.28 24.42
N ALA A 232 0.76 15.16 24.12
CA ALA A 232 -0.62 14.93 24.53
C ALA A 232 -0.70 14.79 26.04
N LYS A 233 -1.58 15.59 26.67
CA LYS A 233 -1.82 15.61 28.11
C LYS A 233 -2.76 14.49 28.54
N ASN A 234 -2.69 14.09 29.80
CA ASN A 234 -3.61 13.10 30.35
C ASN A 234 -5.06 13.59 30.24
N GLY A 235 -5.93 12.72 29.75
CA GLY A 235 -7.36 13.00 29.55
C GLY A 235 -7.72 13.62 28.21
N GLN A 236 -6.77 14.10 27.42
CA GLN A 236 -7.05 14.56 26.07
C GLN A 236 -7.35 13.38 25.13
N LYS A 237 -8.27 13.59 24.20
CA LYS A 237 -8.48 12.68 23.07
C LYS A 237 -7.42 12.90 22.01
N ARG A 238 -6.83 11.81 21.55
CA ARG A 238 -5.73 11.78 20.57
C ARG A 238 -6.28 11.53 19.17
N ILE A 239 -6.38 12.58 18.37
CA ILE A 239 -6.93 12.51 17.01
C ILE A 239 -5.82 12.71 15.99
N ILE A 240 -5.78 11.86 14.98
CA ILE A 240 -4.88 12.01 13.82
C ILE A 240 -5.64 12.76 12.74
N TRP A 241 -5.04 13.79 12.17
CA TRP A 241 -5.49 14.37 10.91
C TRP A 241 -4.48 14.01 9.81
N ALA A 242 -4.92 13.22 8.83
CA ALA A 242 -4.06 12.64 7.80
C ALA A 242 -4.55 13.00 6.37
N PRO A 243 -4.23 14.21 5.86
CA PRO A 243 -4.61 14.61 4.51
C PRO A 243 -3.73 13.98 3.44
N HIS A 244 -4.32 13.70 2.27
CA HIS A 244 -3.63 13.27 1.07
C HIS A 244 -2.92 14.43 0.37
N HIS A 245 -2.08 14.15 -0.62
CA HIS A 245 -1.25 15.15 -1.33
C HIS A 245 -1.78 15.57 -2.70
N THR A 246 -2.80 14.92 -3.24
CA THR A 246 -3.38 15.24 -4.55
C THR A 246 -4.44 16.32 -4.45
N TRP A 247 -4.55 17.18 -5.47
CA TRP A 247 -5.37 18.40 -5.46
C TRP A 247 -6.68 18.27 -6.23
N ASP A 248 -6.81 17.25 -7.05
CA ASP A 248 -8.00 17.01 -7.85
C ASP A 248 -9.18 16.57 -6.97
N ASN A 249 -9.43 15.27 -6.83
CA ASN A 249 -10.67 14.81 -6.20
C ASN A 249 -10.50 14.20 -4.80
N TYR A 250 -9.25 14.07 -4.32
CA TYR A 250 -8.97 13.32 -3.11
C TYR A 250 -8.65 14.22 -1.92
N SER A 251 -7.69 15.14 -2.05
CA SER A 251 -7.24 15.93 -0.91
C SER A 251 -8.20 17.04 -0.53
N ASN A 252 -8.52 17.07 0.76
CA ASN A 252 -9.27 18.16 1.39
C ASN A 252 -8.36 19.11 2.20
N PHE A 253 -7.03 18.98 2.07
CA PHE A 253 -6.07 19.78 2.83
C PHE A 253 -6.36 21.28 2.77
N LEU A 254 -6.50 21.85 1.57
CA LEU A 254 -6.72 23.29 1.38
C LEU A 254 -8.07 23.80 1.94
N LEU A 255 -9.03 22.90 2.20
CA LEU A 255 -10.31 23.28 2.81
C LEU A 255 -10.24 23.38 4.33
N TYR A 256 -9.28 22.67 4.95
CA TYR A 256 -9.29 22.47 6.40
C TYR A 256 -7.95 22.77 7.09
N TYR A 257 -6.89 23.19 6.37
CA TYR A 257 -5.56 23.39 6.95
C TYR A 257 -5.57 24.40 8.12
N ASP A 258 -6.28 25.54 8.00
CA ASP A 258 -6.41 26.51 9.08
C ASP A 258 -7.38 26.03 10.15
N PHE A 259 -8.47 25.36 9.74
CA PHE A 259 -9.53 24.92 10.66
C PHE A 259 -9.00 24.07 11.82
N PHE A 260 -8.14 23.11 11.56
CA PHE A 260 -7.63 22.23 12.62
C PHE A 260 -6.67 22.96 13.57
N LEU A 261 -5.84 23.88 13.05
CA LEU A 261 -4.98 24.72 13.89
C LEU A 261 -5.81 25.66 14.78
N ASP A 262 -6.84 26.29 14.24
CA ASP A 262 -7.73 27.17 15.01
C ASP A 262 -8.51 26.38 16.07
N TYR A 263 -8.96 25.16 15.71
CA TYR A 263 -9.72 24.29 16.62
C TYR A 263 -8.93 23.93 17.88
N ILE A 264 -7.67 23.53 17.75
CA ILE A 264 -6.82 23.13 18.89
C ILE A 264 -6.43 24.29 19.80
N GLN A 265 -6.49 25.55 19.33
CA GLN A 265 -6.24 26.73 20.17
C GLN A 265 -7.36 26.96 21.20
N THR A 266 -8.57 26.54 20.91
CA THR A 266 -9.75 26.78 21.75
C THR A 266 -10.30 25.53 22.43
N ASN A 267 -9.77 24.34 22.11
CA ASN A 267 -10.25 23.05 22.62
C ASN A 267 -9.12 22.27 23.29
N ASN A 268 -9.02 22.39 24.61
CA ASN A 268 -7.95 21.76 25.41
C ASN A 268 -8.16 20.28 25.75
N ASP A 269 -9.27 19.71 25.38
CA ASP A 269 -9.65 18.30 25.65
C ASP A 269 -9.32 17.37 24.46
N ILE A 270 -8.81 17.92 23.38
CA ILE A 270 -8.32 17.20 22.19
C ILE A 270 -6.88 17.57 21.91
N HIS A 271 -6.09 16.58 21.56
CA HIS A 271 -4.76 16.75 20.96
C HIS A 271 -4.79 16.21 19.53
N ILE A 272 -4.45 17.04 18.53
CA ILE A 272 -4.45 16.65 17.12
C ILE A 272 -3.01 16.51 16.64
N VAL A 273 -2.69 15.35 16.09
CA VAL A 273 -1.44 15.15 15.35
C VAL A 273 -1.73 15.30 13.86
N PHE A 274 -1.10 16.27 13.24
CA PHE A 274 -1.02 16.41 11.80
C PHE A 274 -0.07 15.36 11.23
N LYS A 275 -0.60 14.41 10.46
CA LYS A 275 0.19 13.40 9.77
C LYS A 275 0.05 13.58 8.26
N PRO A 276 0.83 14.48 7.65
CA PRO A 276 0.76 14.73 6.22
C PRO A 276 1.20 13.49 5.42
N HIS A 277 0.66 13.36 4.21
CA HIS A 277 1.22 12.44 3.24
C HIS A 277 2.68 12.85 2.93
N PRO A 278 3.64 11.92 2.79
CA PRO A 278 5.06 12.27 2.55
C PRO A 278 5.29 13.20 1.35
N ALA A 279 4.45 13.11 0.31
CA ALA A 279 4.53 13.97 -0.86
C ALA A 279 3.79 15.32 -0.71
N LEU A 280 3.21 15.66 0.45
CA LEU A 280 2.38 16.86 0.58
C LEU A 280 3.18 18.15 0.39
N LYS A 281 4.35 18.27 1.04
CA LYS A 281 5.25 19.43 0.89
C LYS A 281 5.60 19.67 -0.57
N ASP A 282 6.15 18.64 -1.21
CA ASP A 282 6.56 18.71 -2.62
C ASP A 282 5.40 19.07 -3.55
N SER A 283 4.23 18.51 -3.28
CA SER A 283 3.04 18.79 -4.10
C SER A 283 2.57 20.23 -3.99
N LEU A 284 2.56 20.82 -2.77
CA LEU A 284 2.18 22.22 -2.55
C LEU A 284 3.09 23.19 -3.32
N VAL A 285 4.39 22.92 -3.29
CA VAL A 285 5.39 23.77 -3.96
C VAL A 285 5.35 23.56 -5.49
N LYS A 286 5.35 22.32 -5.97
CA LYS A 286 5.39 22.00 -7.42
C LYS A 286 4.21 22.55 -8.21
N VAL A 287 3.03 22.64 -7.59
CA VAL A 287 1.85 23.24 -8.26
C VAL A 287 1.67 24.74 -7.94
N ASN A 288 2.67 25.36 -7.33
CA ASN A 288 2.69 26.79 -6.99
C ASN A 288 1.50 27.25 -6.11
N LEU A 289 0.98 26.37 -5.25
CA LEU A 289 -0.05 26.75 -4.28
C LEU A 289 0.56 27.48 -3.09
N TRP A 290 1.70 27.00 -2.59
CA TRP A 290 2.47 27.60 -1.51
C TRP A 290 3.95 27.68 -1.88
N SER A 291 4.65 28.71 -1.35
CA SER A 291 6.11 28.75 -1.38
C SER A 291 6.70 27.79 -0.35
N GLU A 292 7.98 27.46 -0.48
CA GLU A 292 8.71 26.65 0.52
C GLU A 292 8.61 27.27 1.92
N ASP A 293 8.79 28.61 2.04
CA ASP A 293 8.67 29.32 3.32
C ASP A 293 7.26 29.21 3.93
N GLN A 294 6.22 29.23 3.09
CA GLN A 294 4.84 29.06 3.56
C GLN A 294 4.60 27.63 4.08
N VAL A 295 5.14 26.63 3.38
CA VAL A 295 5.06 25.23 3.82
C VAL A 295 5.78 25.05 5.15
N GLU A 296 7.02 25.51 5.27
CA GLU A 296 7.80 25.36 6.51
C GLU A 296 7.14 26.12 7.67
N SER A 297 6.71 27.38 7.44
CA SER A 297 5.98 28.16 8.46
C SER A 297 4.71 27.43 8.94
N TYR A 298 3.97 26.76 8.04
CA TYR A 298 2.76 26.02 8.42
C TYR A 298 3.11 24.78 9.25
N TYR A 299 4.17 24.05 8.88
CA TYR A 299 4.64 22.89 9.62
C TYR A 299 5.16 23.26 11.01
N ASP A 300 5.83 24.41 11.12
CA ASP A 300 6.31 24.92 12.42
C ASP A 300 5.17 25.31 13.35
N LYS A 301 4.06 25.87 12.85
CA LYS A 301 2.85 26.11 13.67
C LYS A 301 2.34 24.84 14.34
N TRP A 302 2.40 23.70 13.65
CA TRP A 302 2.01 22.41 14.25
C TRP A 302 3.03 21.94 15.31
N LYS A 303 4.32 22.12 15.05
CA LYS A 303 5.38 21.79 16.02
C LYS A 303 5.31 22.65 17.29
N GLU A 304 4.88 23.90 17.17
CA GLU A 304 4.77 24.84 18.28
C GLU A 304 3.44 24.77 19.03
N ALA A 305 2.40 24.21 18.42
CA ALA A 305 1.07 24.14 19.00
C ALA A 305 1.06 23.35 20.33
N GLU A 306 0.37 23.89 21.34
CA GLU A 306 0.26 23.26 22.67
C GLU A 306 -0.56 21.98 22.62
N ASN A 307 -1.70 21.99 21.91
CA ASN A 307 -2.59 20.85 21.76
C ASN A 307 -2.47 20.20 20.37
N GLY A 308 -1.32 20.34 19.72
CA GLY A 308 -1.02 19.79 18.41
C GLY A 308 0.41 19.34 18.26
N ASP A 309 0.65 18.51 17.28
CA ASP A 309 2.00 18.11 16.87
C ASP A 309 1.98 17.71 15.39
N ILE A 310 3.16 17.52 14.81
CA ILE A 310 3.34 16.93 13.49
C ILE A 310 4.05 15.59 13.60
N PHE A 311 3.66 14.62 12.78
CA PHE A 311 4.27 13.30 12.79
C PHE A 311 4.56 12.80 11.36
N GLU A 312 5.84 12.69 11.03
CA GLU A 312 6.34 12.22 9.73
C GLU A 312 6.96 10.79 9.81
N GLY A 313 6.91 10.15 10.98
CA GLY A 313 7.46 8.81 11.23
C GLY A 313 6.55 7.65 10.82
N ASP A 314 6.95 6.43 11.22
CA ASP A 314 6.13 5.22 11.02
C ASP A 314 4.79 5.34 11.75
N TRP A 315 3.73 5.11 11.01
CA TRP A 315 2.34 5.31 11.46
C TRP A 315 1.85 4.30 12.51
N TYR A 316 2.49 3.15 12.67
CA TYR A 316 1.98 2.04 13.48
C TYR A 316 1.73 2.43 14.96
N ASN A 317 2.76 2.93 15.65
CA ASN A 317 2.63 3.37 17.05
C ASN A 317 1.67 4.56 17.20
N LEU A 318 1.67 5.47 16.21
CA LEU A 318 0.75 6.60 16.19
C LEU A 318 -0.71 6.12 16.14
N PHE A 319 -1.04 5.16 15.28
CA PHE A 319 -2.38 4.59 15.13
C PHE A 319 -2.81 3.85 16.40
N LEU A 320 -1.93 3.01 16.95
CA LEU A 320 -2.27 2.23 18.14
C LEU A 320 -2.51 3.09 19.39
N LYS A 321 -1.90 4.27 19.48
CA LYS A 321 -2.06 5.18 20.63
C LYS A 321 -3.04 6.32 20.40
N SER A 322 -3.66 6.43 19.22
CA SER A 322 -4.73 7.40 18.94
C SER A 322 -6.09 6.93 19.49
N ASP A 323 -7.06 7.83 19.55
CA ASP A 323 -8.48 7.53 19.79
C ASP A 323 -9.29 7.52 18.50
N ALA A 324 -8.90 8.35 17.50
CA ALA A 324 -9.59 8.46 16.22
C ALA A 324 -8.68 8.99 15.12
N MET A 325 -9.14 8.86 13.87
CA MET A 325 -8.50 9.46 12.69
C MET A 325 -9.50 10.23 11.84
N ILE A 326 -9.06 11.37 11.31
CA ILE A 326 -9.75 12.16 10.27
C ILE A 326 -8.83 12.16 9.05
N MET A 327 -9.32 11.70 7.89
CA MET A 327 -8.47 11.49 6.72
C MET A 327 -9.21 11.63 5.40
N ASP A 328 -8.46 11.77 4.33
CA ASP A 328 -8.86 11.57 2.94
C ASP A 328 -7.86 10.68 2.16
N SER A 329 -6.92 10.06 2.87
CA SER A 329 -6.00 9.08 2.32
C SER A 329 -6.66 7.71 2.20
N ILE A 330 -6.77 7.20 0.96
CA ILE A 330 -7.50 5.95 0.65
C ILE A 330 -6.86 4.73 1.34
N SER A 331 -5.54 4.63 1.36
CA SER A 331 -4.84 3.49 1.99
C SER A 331 -5.09 3.43 3.50
N PHE A 332 -5.17 4.59 4.16
CA PHE A 332 -5.43 4.64 5.60
C PHE A 332 -6.84 4.20 5.98
N MET A 333 -7.80 4.20 5.04
CA MET A 333 -9.12 3.60 5.29
C MET A 333 -9.00 2.14 5.76
N MET A 334 -8.14 1.34 5.09
CA MET A 334 -7.91 -0.05 5.47
C MET A 334 -6.93 -0.15 6.65
N GLU A 335 -5.77 0.51 6.55
CA GLU A 335 -4.70 0.38 7.53
C GLU A 335 -5.15 0.82 8.93
N TYR A 336 -5.88 1.94 9.04
CA TYR A 336 -6.40 2.39 10.33
C TYR A 336 -7.54 1.52 10.86
N SER A 337 -8.36 0.93 9.97
CA SER A 337 -9.44 0.01 10.36
C SER A 337 -8.94 -1.19 11.17
N MET A 338 -7.66 -1.61 10.96
CA MET A 338 -7.04 -2.67 11.75
C MET A 338 -6.97 -2.34 13.26
N THR A 339 -7.02 -1.07 13.64
CA THR A 339 -7.09 -0.65 15.04
C THR A 339 -8.48 -0.84 15.65
N SER A 340 -9.50 -1.08 14.82
CA SER A 340 -10.92 -1.09 15.19
C SER A 340 -11.44 0.24 15.80
N LYS A 341 -10.66 1.32 15.69
CA LYS A 341 -11.03 2.65 16.21
C LYS A 341 -11.83 3.45 15.19
N PRO A 342 -12.61 4.46 15.63
CA PRO A 342 -13.39 5.30 14.73
C PRO A 342 -12.50 6.14 13.81
N SER A 343 -12.85 6.18 12.54
CA SER A 343 -12.24 7.06 11.55
C SER A 343 -13.29 7.78 10.72
N CYS A 344 -12.97 9.02 10.33
CA CYS A 344 -13.83 9.88 9.54
C CYS A 344 -13.15 10.20 8.20
N VAL A 345 -13.80 9.82 7.10
CA VAL A 345 -13.33 10.13 5.76
C VAL A 345 -13.87 11.50 5.34
N LEU A 346 -12.96 12.41 5.03
CA LEU A 346 -13.32 13.70 4.45
C LEU A 346 -13.59 13.54 2.95
N TYR A 347 -14.68 14.13 2.47
CA TYR A 347 -15.03 14.08 1.06
C TYR A 347 -15.65 15.39 0.57
N ARG A 348 -15.63 15.60 -0.74
CA ARG A 348 -16.30 16.69 -1.44
C ARG A 348 -17.44 16.16 -2.29
N GLU A 349 -18.44 17.00 -2.50
CA GLU A 349 -19.51 16.75 -3.46
C GLU A 349 -19.32 17.62 -4.70
N ASN A 350 -19.60 17.04 -5.85
CA ASN A 350 -19.68 17.78 -7.10
C ASN A 350 -20.98 18.61 -7.17
N LYS A 351 -21.18 19.31 -8.28
CA LYS A 351 -22.37 20.16 -8.50
C LYS A 351 -23.70 19.39 -8.47
N ASP A 352 -23.67 18.08 -8.69
CA ASP A 352 -24.84 17.20 -8.67
C ASP A 352 -25.07 16.56 -7.30
N GLY A 353 -24.34 16.99 -6.26
CA GLY A 353 -24.42 16.44 -4.91
C GLY A 353 -23.84 15.04 -4.75
N LYS A 354 -23.05 14.56 -5.72
CA LYS A 354 -22.38 13.26 -5.65
C LYS A 354 -20.97 13.43 -5.12
N ARG A 355 -20.51 12.45 -4.35
CA ARG A 355 -19.13 12.40 -3.88
C ARG A 355 -18.15 12.42 -5.08
N GLU A 356 -17.15 13.29 -5.02
CA GLU A 356 -16.14 13.43 -6.08
C GLU A 356 -15.20 12.21 -6.14
N VAL A 357 -14.78 11.70 -4.98
CA VAL A 357 -13.98 10.50 -4.88
C VAL A 357 -14.83 9.27 -5.19
N SER A 358 -14.33 8.40 -6.08
CA SER A 358 -14.99 7.16 -6.48
C SER A 358 -14.17 5.97 -6.03
N PHE A 359 -14.80 5.06 -5.31
CA PHE A 359 -14.20 3.79 -4.89
C PHE A 359 -14.68 2.63 -5.78
N ASN A 360 -13.93 1.54 -5.78
CA ASN A 360 -14.41 0.27 -6.32
C ASN A 360 -15.34 -0.42 -5.29
N GLU A 361 -15.86 -1.60 -5.64
CA GLU A 361 -16.80 -2.35 -4.80
C GLU A 361 -16.25 -2.58 -3.37
N CYS A 362 -14.95 -2.88 -3.23
CA CYS A 362 -14.32 -3.11 -1.91
C CYS A 362 -14.17 -1.81 -1.12
N GLY A 363 -13.80 -0.73 -1.81
CA GLY A 363 -13.68 0.59 -1.19
C GLY A 363 -15.02 1.15 -0.74
N GLU A 364 -16.10 0.97 -1.51
CA GLU A 364 -17.46 1.39 -1.10
C GLU A 364 -17.92 0.63 0.14
N ILE A 365 -17.75 -0.70 0.18
CA ILE A 365 -18.10 -1.50 1.36
C ILE A 365 -17.31 -1.03 2.60
N LEU A 366 -16.01 -0.80 2.47
CA LEU A 366 -15.20 -0.29 3.57
C LEU A 366 -15.65 1.11 4.00
N TYR A 367 -15.92 2.00 3.05
CA TYR A 367 -16.37 3.36 3.29
C TYR A 367 -17.66 3.37 4.16
N ASP A 368 -18.62 2.48 3.89
CA ASP A 368 -19.85 2.36 4.66
C ASP A 368 -19.66 1.97 6.14
N HIS A 369 -18.49 1.45 6.50
CA HIS A 369 -18.12 1.09 7.87
C HIS A 369 -17.40 2.22 8.64
N LEU A 370 -17.21 3.37 7.99
CA LEU A 370 -16.51 4.53 8.53
C LEU A 370 -17.47 5.70 8.73
N TYR A 371 -17.05 6.71 9.51
CA TYR A 371 -17.74 8.00 9.56
C TYR A 371 -17.33 8.86 8.38
N HIS A 372 -18.18 9.82 8.01
CA HIS A 372 -17.94 10.70 6.87
C HIS A 372 -18.19 12.15 7.25
N ALA A 373 -17.42 13.09 6.66
CA ALA A 373 -17.66 14.52 6.84
C ALA A 373 -17.29 15.30 5.56
N LYS A 374 -18.14 16.28 5.19
CA LYS A 374 -17.93 17.15 4.03
C LYS A 374 -17.81 18.63 4.40
N ASN A 375 -17.93 18.96 5.68
CA ASN A 375 -17.83 20.33 6.18
C ASN A 375 -17.35 20.38 7.63
N LYS A 376 -16.97 21.56 8.08
CA LYS A 376 -16.46 21.81 9.44
C LYS A 376 -17.44 21.40 10.54
N PHE A 377 -18.74 21.56 10.34
CA PHE A 377 -19.75 21.18 11.32
C PHE A 377 -19.77 19.66 11.54
N GLU A 378 -19.75 18.88 10.48
CA GLU A 378 -19.70 17.41 10.55
C GLU A 378 -18.39 16.90 11.17
N ILE A 379 -17.26 17.57 10.89
CA ILE A 379 -15.97 17.28 11.54
C ILE A 379 -16.06 17.51 13.04
N VAL A 380 -16.64 18.63 13.48
CA VAL A 380 -16.83 18.94 14.91
C VAL A 380 -17.75 17.93 15.58
N ASN A 381 -18.83 17.51 14.92
CA ASN A 381 -19.72 16.47 15.43
C ASN A 381 -19.00 15.14 15.63
N PHE A 382 -18.15 14.74 14.70
CA PHE A 382 -17.31 13.55 14.84
C PHE A 382 -16.35 13.68 16.03
N MET A 383 -15.63 14.79 16.16
CA MET A 383 -14.71 15.01 17.27
C MET A 383 -15.44 15.05 18.62
N THR A 384 -16.65 15.63 18.67
CA THR A 384 -17.51 15.63 19.87
C THR A 384 -17.94 14.21 20.25
N MET A 385 -18.32 13.39 19.26
CA MET A 385 -18.63 11.97 19.46
C MET A 385 -17.46 11.22 20.10
N ILE A 386 -16.20 11.50 19.65
CA ILE A 386 -14.99 10.90 20.23
C ILE A 386 -14.80 11.35 21.69
N LYS A 387 -14.98 12.63 21.98
CA LYS A 387 -14.92 13.15 23.36
C LYS A 387 -15.89 12.45 24.28
N ASP A 388 -17.12 12.25 23.81
CA ASP A 388 -18.20 11.60 24.56
C ASP A 388 -18.05 10.06 24.65
N ASN A 389 -17.05 9.46 24.03
CA ASN A 389 -16.89 8.00 23.90
C ASN A 389 -18.08 7.28 23.23
N LYS A 390 -18.76 7.95 22.30
CA LYS A 390 -19.96 7.46 21.61
C LYS A 390 -19.61 6.97 20.20
N ASP A 391 -19.13 5.72 20.07
CA ASP A 391 -18.82 5.11 18.77
C ASP A 391 -19.90 4.09 18.38
N VAL A 392 -20.92 4.57 17.68
CA VAL A 392 -22.11 3.75 17.31
C VAL A 392 -21.78 2.72 16.23
N LEU A 393 -20.73 2.93 15.41
CA LEU A 393 -20.31 1.98 14.38
C LEU A 393 -19.33 0.93 14.89
N LYS A 394 -18.92 0.95 16.16
CA LYS A 394 -17.87 0.08 16.69
C LYS A 394 -18.11 -1.40 16.44
N ALA A 395 -19.28 -1.90 16.77
CA ALA A 395 -19.62 -3.33 16.60
C ALA A 395 -19.63 -3.73 15.12
N PHE A 396 -20.24 -2.89 14.28
CA PHE A 396 -20.33 -3.11 12.83
C PHE A 396 -18.95 -3.12 12.17
N ARG A 397 -18.12 -2.16 12.51
CA ARG A 397 -16.73 -2.07 12.01
C ARG A 397 -15.87 -3.25 12.47
N ASN A 398 -15.96 -3.66 13.75
CA ASN A 398 -15.19 -4.78 14.26
C ASN A 398 -15.55 -6.10 13.57
N GLU A 399 -16.82 -6.34 13.31
CA GLU A 399 -17.26 -7.52 12.56
C GLU A 399 -16.73 -7.53 11.14
N TYR A 400 -16.79 -6.37 10.47
CA TYR A 400 -16.25 -6.20 9.13
C TYR A 400 -14.72 -6.47 9.08
N VAL A 401 -13.96 -5.85 9.98
CA VAL A 401 -12.50 -6.05 10.06
C VAL A 401 -12.17 -7.53 10.25
N LYS A 402 -12.86 -8.19 11.19
CA LYS A 402 -12.64 -9.62 11.46
C LYS A 402 -12.91 -10.51 10.26
N LYS A 403 -13.98 -10.24 9.50
CA LYS A 403 -14.35 -11.05 8.34
C LYS A 403 -13.51 -10.75 7.11
N THR A 404 -13.01 -9.51 6.98
CA THR A 404 -12.42 -9.02 5.73
C THR A 404 -10.90 -9.03 5.74
N PHE A 405 -10.28 -8.68 6.88
CA PHE A 405 -8.85 -8.45 6.96
C PHE A 405 -8.09 -9.47 7.83
N ILE A 406 -8.79 -10.32 8.57
CA ILE A 406 -8.15 -11.34 9.41
C ILE A 406 -8.28 -12.70 8.72
N PRO A 407 -7.17 -13.44 8.49
CA PRO A 407 -7.24 -14.80 7.97
C PRO A 407 -8.05 -15.72 8.88
N SER A 408 -8.76 -16.68 8.30
CA SER A 408 -9.65 -17.58 9.06
C SER A 408 -8.93 -18.45 10.11
N ASN A 409 -7.64 -18.69 9.93
CA ASN A 409 -6.79 -19.44 10.87
C ASN A 409 -6.15 -18.55 11.94
N ASN A 410 -6.34 -17.23 11.90
CA ASN A 410 -5.73 -16.24 12.80
C ASN A 410 -4.19 -16.25 12.83
N GLU A 411 -3.54 -16.83 11.83
CA GLU A 411 -2.09 -16.82 11.69
C GLU A 411 -1.61 -15.55 10.96
N LEU A 412 -0.32 -15.24 11.06
CA LEU A 412 0.29 -14.14 10.33
C LEU A 412 0.18 -14.36 8.82
N ALA A 413 -0.11 -13.29 8.09
CA ALA A 413 -0.22 -13.35 6.63
C ALA A 413 1.10 -13.76 5.97
N SER A 414 2.23 -13.26 6.46
CA SER A 414 3.57 -13.65 5.99
C SER A 414 3.80 -15.15 6.12
N TYR A 415 3.42 -15.74 7.26
CA TYR A 415 3.52 -17.18 7.49
C TYR A 415 2.58 -17.97 6.58
N ASN A 416 1.34 -17.52 6.41
CA ASN A 416 0.37 -18.16 5.52
C ASN A 416 0.87 -18.17 4.05
N ILE A 417 1.44 -17.06 3.57
CA ILE A 417 2.02 -16.96 2.22
C ILE A 417 3.21 -17.90 2.08
N TYR A 418 4.11 -17.93 3.06
CA TYR A 418 5.22 -18.87 3.10
C TYR A 418 4.73 -20.33 2.99
N LYS A 419 3.79 -20.74 3.83
CA LYS A 419 3.21 -22.10 3.80
C LYS A 419 2.50 -22.42 2.49
N TYR A 420 1.76 -21.46 1.95
CA TYR A 420 1.09 -21.60 0.65
C TYR A 420 2.10 -21.91 -0.45
N ILE A 421 3.22 -21.18 -0.50
CA ILE A 421 4.24 -21.36 -1.52
C ILE A 421 4.96 -22.70 -1.36
N LEU A 422 5.30 -23.13 -0.14
CA LEU A 422 5.86 -24.48 0.08
C LEU A 422 4.93 -25.58 -0.46
N ASN A 423 3.64 -25.49 -0.15
CA ASN A 423 2.65 -26.44 -0.63
C ASN A 423 2.53 -26.42 -2.16
N GLU A 424 2.53 -25.23 -2.78
CA GLU A 424 2.45 -25.07 -4.24
C GLU A 424 3.69 -25.62 -4.95
N LEU A 425 4.86 -25.51 -4.35
CA LEU A 425 6.12 -26.02 -4.88
C LEU A 425 6.34 -27.52 -4.58
N HIS A 426 5.55 -28.07 -3.66
CA HIS A 426 5.70 -29.44 -3.12
C HIS A 426 7.07 -29.67 -2.48
N ILE A 427 7.46 -28.78 -1.57
CA ILE A 427 8.75 -28.81 -0.85
C ILE A 427 8.59 -28.64 0.66
#